data_8b29c05c2f2e6c828e189ad3fed5f720
#
_entry.id   8b29c05c2f2e6c828e189ad3fed5f720
#
_cell.length_a   1.000
_cell.length_b   1.000
_cell.length_c   1.000
_cell.angle_alpha   90.00
_cell.angle_beta   90.00
_cell.angle_gamma   90.00
#
_symmetry.space_group_name_H-M   'P 1'
#
loop_
_entity.id
_entity.type
_entity.pdbx_description
1 polymer ?
#
loop_
_entity_poly.entity_id
_entity_poly.type
_entity_poly.pdbx_seq_one_letter_code
_entity_poly.pdbx_strand_id
1 'polypeptide(L)'
;MSKTPPDQVYREQRDAVSDFRFDKTVATVFDDMVSRSVPFYGEMQRMVVEMSADFAQPGTSIYDLGCSSGTTFAALDPVIDPSVRFVGLDNSPDMLDKAREKFAQLKFTRDVELRVEDINEGCRIENASIVNLILTLQFIRPLRRERLIDDVYNGLNPRGALILIEKVLGEDSLFNRLFIDYYYEMKRRHGYSEMEISQKREALENVLIPYKLLENRELLLAAGFSSVDVFFKWYNFCGIIAVK
;
A
#
# COMPACT_ATOMS: atom_id res chain seq x y z
N MET A 1 23.17 -7.93 4.97
CA MET A 1 21.94 -7.11 4.93
C MET A 1 22.12 -5.96 5.91
N SER A 2 22.17 -4.72 5.45
CA SER A 2 22.14 -3.54 6.33
C SER A 2 20.80 -3.53 7.04
N LYS A 3 20.81 -3.52 8.38
CA LYS A 3 19.57 -3.44 9.16
C LYS A 3 18.97 -2.05 8.94
N THR A 4 17.72 -1.97 8.49
CA THR A 4 16.95 -0.71 8.47
C THR A 4 16.99 -0.10 9.87
N PRO A 5 17.31 1.19 10.02
CA PRO A 5 17.27 1.85 11.32
C PRO A 5 15.86 1.79 11.91
N PRO A 6 15.73 1.72 13.24
CA PRO A 6 14.41 1.69 13.88
C PRO A 6 13.64 2.99 13.65
N ASP A 7 12.32 2.88 13.45
CA ASP A 7 11.42 4.04 13.38
C ASP A 7 11.36 4.77 14.73
N GLN A 8 11.92 5.97 14.76
CA GLN A 8 11.93 6.87 15.90
C GLN A 8 11.43 8.27 15.50
N VAL A 9 10.72 8.40 14.38
CA VAL A 9 10.27 9.69 13.82
C VAL A 9 9.44 10.50 14.81
N TYR A 10 8.65 9.84 15.64
CA TYR A 10 7.78 10.46 16.64
C TYR A 10 8.21 10.19 18.08
N ARG A 11 9.46 9.83 18.31
CA ARG A 11 9.98 9.47 19.66
C ARG A 11 10.12 10.69 20.58
N GLU A 12 10.48 11.86 20.01
CA GLU A 12 10.62 13.08 20.77
C GLU A 12 9.30 13.86 20.81
N GLN A 13 9.00 14.45 21.96
CA GLN A 13 7.81 15.29 22.11
C GLN A 13 7.90 16.51 21.20
N ARG A 14 6.82 16.85 20.52
CA ARG A 14 6.68 18.02 19.64
C ARG A 14 5.57 18.92 20.17
N ASP A 15 5.83 20.23 20.16
CA ASP A 15 4.81 21.24 20.55
C ASP A 15 3.67 21.32 19.52
N ALA A 16 3.98 21.03 18.24
CA ALA A 16 3.01 20.92 17.16
C ALA A 16 3.44 19.79 16.22
N VAL A 17 2.48 18.96 15.86
CA VAL A 17 2.70 17.84 14.92
C VAL A 17 2.23 18.27 13.53
N SER A 18 3.15 18.30 12.57
CA SER A 18 2.81 18.55 11.16
C SER A 18 2.20 17.31 10.50
N ASP A 19 1.47 17.53 9.40
CA ASP A 19 0.94 16.47 8.57
C ASP A 19 2.04 15.47 8.16
N PHE A 20 1.69 14.19 8.15
CA PHE A 20 2.60 13.11 7.74
C PHE A 20 3.03 13.27 6.28
N ARG A 21 4.32 13.12 6.04
CA ARG A 21 4.91 13.17 4.69
C ARG A 21 5.88 12.01 4.49
N PHE A 22 5.89 11.45 3.30
CA PHE A 22 6.85 10.43 2.87
C PHE A 22 8.16 11.09 2.42
N ASP A 23 8.80 11.83 3.34
CA ASP A 23 10.07 12.53 3.12
C ASP A 23 11.27 11.60 3.37
N LYS A 24 12.48 12.15 3.22
CA LYS A 24 13.75 11.44 3.43
C LYS A 24 13.88 10.79 4.81
N THR A 25 13.35 11.46 5.86
CA THR A 25 13.39 10.92 7.22
C THR A 25 12.57 9.65 7.33
N VAL A 26 11.33 9.72 6.82
CA VAL A 26 10.42 8.56 6.77
C VAL A 26 10.98 7.47 5.85
N ALA A 27 11.48 7.81 4.66
CA ALA A 27 12.05 6.84 3.72
C ALA A 27 13.21 6.02 4.33
N THR A 28 14.01 6.64 5.20
CA THR A 28 15.13 5.95 5.85
C THR A 28 14.69 4.83 6.80
N VAL A 29 13.55 4.97 7.47
CA VAL A 29 13.03 4.03 8.49
C VAL A 29 11.78 3.29 8.04
N PHE A 30 11.36 3.46 6.79
CA PHE A 30 10.04 3.04 6.32
C PHE A 30 9.78 1.54 6.48
N ASP A 31 10.74 0.69 6.12
CA ASP A 31 10.56 -0.77 6.20
C ASP A 31 10.39 -1.23 7.67
N ASP A 32 11.11 -0.61 8.63
CA ASP A 32 10.88 -0.85 10.06
C ASP A 32 9.52 -0.30 10.50
N MET A 33 9.18 0.92 10.05
CA MET A 33 7.90 1.57 10.35
C MET A 33 6.71 0.71 9.96
N VAL A 34 6.66 0.19 8.74
CA VAL A 34 5.54 -0.65 8.28
C VAL A 34 5.52 -2.00 8.98
N SER A 35 6.68 -2.62 9.19
CA SER A 35 6.77 -3.93 9.87
C SER A 35 6.25 -3.90 11.31
N ARG A 36 6.39 -2.77 12.02
CA ARG A 36 5.93 -2.57 13.40
C ARG A 36 4.53 -1.96 13.51
N SER A 37 4.05 -1.22 12.49
CA SER A 37 2.77 -0.52 12.55
C SER A 37 1.67 -1.11 11.66
N VAL A 38 2.01 -2.06 10.78
CA VAL A 38 1.03 -2.76 9.95
C VAL A 38 0.93 -4.22 10.40
N PRO A 39 -0.27 -4.70 10.81
CA PRO A 39 -0.42 -6.06 11.30
C PRO A 39 -0.14 -7.07 10.20
N PHE A 40 0.63 -8.12 10.53
CA PHE A 40 0.95 -9.21 9.61
C PHE A 40 1.48 -8.77 8.23
N TYR A 41 2.26 -7.65 8.20
CA TYR A 41 2.73 -7.07 6.94
C TYR A 41 3.45 -8.09 6.04
N GLY A 42 4.33 -8.92 6.60
CA GLY A 42 5.01 -9.99 5.85
C GLY A 42 4.04 -11.01 5.26
N GLU A 43 3.00 -11.38 6.00
CA GLU A 43 1.98 -12.32 5.55
C GLU A 43 1.11 -11.71 4.44
N MET A 44 0.73 -10.44 4.57
CA MET A 44 0.02 -9.74 3.50
C MET A 44 0.86 -9.69 2.21
N GLN A 45 2.16 -9.39 2.30
CA GLN A 45 3.06 -9.41 1.15
C GLN A 45 3.14 -10.81 0.52
N ARG A 46 3.20 -11.88 1.33
CA ARG A 46 3.16 -13.27 0.84
C ARG A 46 1.89 -13.55 0.05
N MET A 47 0.72 -13.15 0.59
CA MET A 47 -0.58 -13.33 -0.08
C MET A 47 -0.68 -12.51 -1.38
N VAL A 48 -0.15 -11.28 -1.40
CA VAL A 48 -0.04 -10.47 -2.63
C VAL A 48 0.77 -11.20 -3.70
N VAL A 49 1.90 -11.80 -3.32
CA VAL A 49 2.75 -12.57 -4.26
C VAL A 49 2.00 -13.76 -4.84
N GLU A 50 1.33 -14.56 -4.01
CA GLU A 50 0.55 -15.72 -4.45
C GLU A 50 -0.55 -15.33 -5.45
N MET A 51 -1.37 -14.33 -5.10
CA MET A 51 -2.41 -13.83 -6.00
C MET A 51 -1.84 -13.22 -7.28
N SER A 52 -0.74 -12.47 -7.17
CA SER A 52 -0.10 -11.91 -8.35
C SER A 52 0.42 -13.01 -9.30
N ALA A 53 0.93 -14.11 -8.76
CA ALA A 53 1.38 -15.25 -9.57
C ALA A 53 0.24 -15.92 -10.34
N ASP A 54 -0.96 -15.98 -9.74
CA ASP A 54 -2.14 -16.60 -10.37
C ASP A 54 -2.74 -15.72 -11.50
N PHE A 55 -2.63 -14.40 -11.39
CA PHE A 55 -3.26 -13.45 -12.33
C PHE A 55 -2.27 -12.77 -13.29
N ALA A 56 -0.96 -12.81 -13.03
CA ALA A 56 0.04 -12.23 -13.92
C ALA A 56 0.04 -12.93 -15.28
N GLN A 57 0.07 -12.14 -16.35
CA GLN A 57 0.04 -12.65 -17.73
C GLN A 57 1.39 -12.33 -18.41
N PRO A 58 2.04 -13.30 -19.08
CA PRO A 58 3.31 -13.05 -19.80
C PRO A 58 3.22 -11.89 -20.79
N GLY A 59 4.27 -11.07 -20.87
CA GLY A 59 4.33 -9.93 -21.79
C GLY A 59 3.48 -8.72 -21.40
N THR A 60 2.93 -8.70 -20.17
CA THR A 60 2.15 -7.60 -19.62
C THR A 60 2.95 -6.79 -18.59
N SER A 61 2.26 -5.93 -17.85
CA SER A 61 2.84 -5.15 -16.77
C SER A 61 2.16 -5.42 -15.43
N ILE A 62 2.92 -5.36 -14.35
CA ILE A 62 2.41 -5.22 -12.97
C ILE A 62 2.68 -3.80 -12.52
N TYR A 63 1.62 -3.09 -12.15
CA TYR A 63 1.70 -1.76 -11.55
C TYR A 63 1.64 -1.85 -10.03
N ASP A 64 2.42 -0.99 -9.37
CA ASP A 64 2.34 -0.77 -7.91
C ASP A 64 2.15 0.74 -7.69
N LEU A 65 0.93 1.14 -7.36
CA LEU A 65 0.54 2.52 -7.17
C LEU A 65 0.76 2.93 -5.72
N GLY A 66 1.71 3.82 -5.49
CA GLY A 66 2.30 4.09 -4.18
C GLY A 66 3.33 3.01 -3.81
N CYS A 67 4.24 2.72 -4.74
CA CYS A 67 5.19 1.60 -4.61
C CYS A 67 6.25 1.79 -3.52
N SER A 68 6.37 3.01 -2.99
CA SER A 68 7.19 3.32 -1.82
C SER A 68 8.65 2.83 -1.99
N SER A 69 9.18 2.10 -1.01
CA SER A 69 10.53 1.52 -1.06
C SER A 69 10.66 0.26 -1.95
N GLY A 70 9.63 -0.07 -2.75
CA GLY A 70 9.66 -1.20 -3.69
C GLY A 70 9.59 -2.59 -3.07
N THR A 71 9.10 -2.71 -1.84
CA THR A 71 9.05 -3.99 -1.11
C THR A 71 8.19 -5.03 -1.82
N THR A 72 7.04 -4.64 -2.38
CA THR A 72 6.16 -5.53 -3.15
C THR A 72 6.87 -6.08 -4.38
N PHE A 73 7.56 -5.24 -5.16
CA PHE A 73 8.33 -5.70 -6.31
C PHE A 73 9.47 -6.63 -5.91
N ALA A 74 10.14 -6.33 -4.78
CA ALA A 74 11.20 -7.21 -4.28
C ALA A 74 10.70 -8.61 -3.93
N ALA A 75 9.45 -8.71 -3.46
CA ALA A 75 8.82 -9.99 -3.18
C ALA A 75 8.31 -10.70 -4.45
N LEU A 76 7.85 -9.96 -5.45
CA LEU A 76 7.32 -10.47 -6.71
C LEU A 76 8.40 -10.99 -7.67
N ASP A 77 9.57 -10.33 -7.72
CA ASP A 77 10.61 -10.59 -8.73
C ASP A 77 11.02 -12.07 -8.86
N PRO A 78 11.24 -12.83 -7.77
CA PRO A 78 11.63 -14.23 -7.88
C PRO A 78 10.52 -15.17 -8.36
N VAL A 79 9.26 -14.73 -8.40
CA VAL A 79 8.09 -15.59 -8.65
C VAL A 79 7.44 -15.30 -10.00
N ILE A 80 7.44 -14.03 -10.44
CA ILE A 80 6.73 -13.59 -11.64
C ILE A 80 7.55 -13.86 -12.90
N ASP A 81 6.88 -14.26 -13.98
CA ASP A 81 7.50 -14.49 -15.30
C ASP A 81 8.39 -13.30 -15.71
N PRO A 82 9.63 -13.55 -16.17
CA PRO A 82 10.59 -12.50 -16.54
C PRO A 82 10.11 -11.55 -17.65
N SER A 83 9.16 -11.96 -18.49
CA SER A 83 8.59 -11.10 -19.55
C SER A 83 7.62 -10.03 -19.03
N VAL A 84 7.20 -10.12 -17.77
CA VAL A 84 6.32 -9.13 -17.14
C VAL A 84 7.13 -7.94 -16.65
N ARG A 85 6.80 -6.73 -17.07
CA ARG A 85 7.42 -5.48 -16.61
C ARG A 85 6.86 -5.05 -15.25
N PHE A 86 7.67 -4.39 -14.46
CA PHE A 86 7.21 -3.72 -13.23
C PHE A 86 7.18 -2.20 -13.43
N VAL A 87 6.06 -1.57 -13.06
CA VAL A 87 5.86 -0.13 -13.17
C VAL A 87 5.40 0.41 -11.80
N GLY A 88 6.29 1.13 -11.12
CA GLY A 88 6.02 1.71 -9.81
C GLY A 88 5.78 3.22 -9.91
N LEU A 89 4.69 3.69 -9.31
CA LEU A 89 4.37 5.09 -9.18
C LEU A 89 4.42 5.50 -7.70
N ASP A 90 5.08 6.61 -7.40
CA ASP A 90 5.04 7.22 -6.07
C ASP A 90 5.28 8.73 -6.20
N ASN A 91 4.64 9.55 -5.37
CA ASN A 91 4.84 11.00 -5.39
C ASN A 91 6.07 11.44 -4.57
N SER A 92 6.74 10.53 -3.88
CA SER A 92 7.95 10.79 -3.10
C SER A 92 9.21 10.35 -3.85
N PRO A 93 10.03 11.30 -4.33
CA PRO A 93 11.35 10.97 -4.90
C PRO A 93 12.26 10.22 -3.93
N ASP A 94 12.21 10.56 -2.63
CA ASP A 94 13.02 9.91 -1.59
C ASP A 94 12.65 8.42 -1.42
N MET A 95 11.38 8.08 -1.55
CA MET A 95 10.92 6.69 -1.51
C MET A 95 11.39 5.92 -2.76
N LEU A 96 11.27 6.52 -3.94
CA LEU A 96 11.76 5.89 -5.18
C LEU A 96 13.27 5.72 -5.19
N ASP A 97 14.04 6.61 -4.58
CA ASP A 97 15.48 6.43 -4.42
C ASP A 97 15.79 5.22 -3.53
N LYS A 98 15.01 5.00 -2.46
CA LYS A 98 15.10 3.78 -1.64
C LYS A 98 14.74 2.52 -2.42
N ALA A 99 13.74 2.58 -3.28
CA ALA A 99 13.39 1.47 -4.16
C ALA A 99 14.56 1.14 -5.12
N ARG A 100 15.18 2.14 -5.77
CA ARG A 100 16.34 1.96 -6.64
C ARG A 100 17.53 1.34 -5.89
N GLU A 101 17.84 1.83 -4.68
CA GLU A 101 18.88 1.26 -3.82
C GLU A 101 18.61 -0.22 -3.50
N LYS A 102 17.35 -0.56 -3.13
CA LYS A 102 16.92 -1.92 -2.83
C LYS A 102 17.06 -2.85 -4.03
N PHE A 103 16.59 -2.43 -5.21
CA PHE A 103 16.69 -3.22 -6.43
C PHE A 103 18.15 -3.47 -6.86
N ALA A 104 19.01 -2.45 -6.72
CA ALA A 104 20.44 -2.61 -6.97
C ALA A 104 21.10 -3.63 -6.02
N GLN A 105 20.77 -3.59 -4.73
CA GLN A 105 21.28 -4.54 -3.72
C GLN A 105 20.80 -5.97 -3.98
N LEU A 106 19.55 -6.14 -4.43
CA LEU A 106 18.95 -7.43 -4.78
C LEU A 106 19.36 -7.93 -6.18
N LYS A 107 20.09 -7.11 -6.93
CA LYS A 107 20.56 -7.41 -8.30
C LYS A 107 19.39 -7.73 -9.23
N PHE A 108 18.34 -6.92 -9.19
CA PHE A 108 17.23 -7.03 -10.14
C PHE A 108 17.77 -7.04 -11.58
N THR A 109 17.31 -8.01 -12.37
CA THR A 109 17.58 -8.09 -13.81
C THR A 109 16.38 -7.72 -14.67
N ARG A 110 15.20 -7.63 -14.03
CA ARG A 110 13.94 -7.26 -14.66
C ARG A 110 13.92 -5.76 -14.99
N ASP A 111 13.20 -5.42 -16.08
CA ASP A 111 12.89 -4.03 -16.39
C ASP A 111 11.89 -3.47 -15.36
N VAL A 112 12.32 -2.46 -14.61
CA VAL A 112 11.52 -1.76 -13.60
C VAL A 112 11.49 -0.28 -13.95
N GLU A 113 10.33 0.22 -14.30
CA GLU A 113 10.08 1.64 -14.49
C GLU A 113 9.58 2.28 -13.20
N LEU A 114 10.27 3.30 -12.69
CA LEU A 114 9.85 4.08 -11.51
C LEU A 114 9.53 5.51 -11.91
N ARG A 115 8.28 5.94 -11.67
CA ARG A 115 7.76 7.27 -12.01
C ARG A 115 7.48 8.07 -10.75
N VAL A 116 7.99 9.32 -10.71
CA VAL A 116 7.54 10.31 -9.71
C VAL A 116 6.22 10.88 -10.21
N GLU A 117 5.10 10.43 -9.64
CA GLU A 117 3.77 10.77 -10.12
C GLU A 117 2.77 10.83 -8.95
N ASP A 118 1.94 11.88 -8.92
CA ASP A 118 0.85 12.00 -7.95
C ASP A 118 -0.43 11.40 -8.52
N ILE A 119 -0.76 10.20 -8.08
CA ILE A 119 -1.95 9.47 -8.53
C ILE A 119 -3.29 10.10 -8.12
N ASN A 120 -3.30 11.16 -7.27
CA ASN A 120 -4.49 11.99 -7.05
C ASN A 120 -4.91 12.73 -8.34
N GLU A 121 -3.98 13.01 -9.23
CA GLU A 121 -4.26 13.68 -10.52
C GLU A 121 -4.69 12.68 -11.63
N GLY A 122 -4.76 11.39 -11.29
CA GLY A 122 -5.00 10.27 -12.21
C GLY A 122 -3.68 9.63 -12.63
N CYS A 123 -3.74 8.47 -13.26
CA CYS A 123 -2.56 7.78 -13.74
C CYS A 123 -2.84 7.02 -15.05
N ARG A 124 -1.82 6.90 -15.88
CA ARG A 124 -1.90 6.13 -17.11
C ARG A 124 -1.42 4.71 -16.88
N ILE A 125 -2.35 3.77 -16.97
CA ILE A 125 -2.10 2.33 -16.85
C ILE A 125 -2.40 1.68 -18.20
N GLU A 126 -1.46 0.86 -18.68
CA GLU A 126 -1.59 0.20 -19.99
C GLU A 126 -1.06 -1.23 -19.90
N ASN A 127 -1.74 -2.14 -20.56
CA ASN A 127 -1.36 -3.55 -20.66
C ASN A 127 -1.05 -4.17 -19.28
N ALA A 128 -1.87 -3.85 -18.27
CA ALA A 128 -1.66 -4.37 -16.93
C ALA A 128 -2.39 -5.70 -16.74
N SER A 129 -1.70 -6.71 -16.20
CA SER A 129 -2.34 -7.91 -15.67
C SER A 129 -2.64 -7.79 -14.17
N ILE A 130 -1.81 -7.03 -13.45
CA ILE A 130 -1.98 -6.75 -12.02
C ILE A 130 -1.78 -5.26 -11.76
N VAL A 131 -2.63 -4.72 -10.89
CA VAL A 131 -2.42 -3.43 -10.24
C VAL A 131 -2.47 -3.62 -8.74
N ASN A 132 -1.45 -3.18 -8.03
CA ASN A 132 -1.38 -3.17 -6.58
C ASN A 132 -1.67 -1.77 -6.04
N LEU A 133 -2.51 -1.68 -5.01
CA LEU A 133 -2.75 -0.53 -4.15
C LEU A 133 -2.58 -0.99 -2.69
N ILE A 134 -1.34 -1.01 -2.22
CA ILE A 134 -0.99 -1.57 -0.91
C ILE A 134 -0.86 -0.44 0.11
N LEU A 135 -1.90 -0.23 0.92
CA LEU A 135 -2.01 0.84 1.91
C LEU A 135 -1.91 2.25 1.28
N THR A 136 -2.41 2.41 0.07
CA THR A 136 -2.24 3.61 -0.75
C THR A 136 -3.55 4.37 -0.96
N LEU A 137 -4.67 3.70 -1.28
CA LEU A 137 -5.94 4.34 -1.60
C LEU A 137 -6.45 5.21 -0.44
N GLN A 138 -6.16 4.84 0.81
CA GLN A 138 -6.48 5.62 2.01
C GLN A 138 -5.83 7.01 2.06
N PHE A 139 -4.77 7.26 1.28
CA PHE A 139 -4.11 8.56 1.15
C PHE A 139 -4.65 9.38 -0.02
N ILE A 140 -5.44 8.78 -0.89
CA ILE A 140 -6.10 9.46 -2.01
C ILE A 140 -7.33 10.19 -1.49
N ARG A 141 -7.51 11.43 -1.92
CA ARG A 141 -8.69 12.21 -1.55
C ARG A 141 -9.98 11.50 -1.98
N PRO A 142 -11.01 11.43 -1.13
CA PRO A 142 -12.25 10.70 -1.44
C PRO A 142 -12.84 11.03 -2.82
N LEU A 143 -12.87 12.31 -3.19
CA LEU A 143 -13.37 12.80 -4.48
C LEU A 143 -12.55 12.35 -5.71
N ARG A 144 -11.37 11.75 -5.51
CA ARG A 144 -10.48 11.30 -6.59
C ARG A 144 -10.45 9.77 -6.73
N ARG A 145 -11.01 9.04 -5.76
CA ARG A 145 -10.92 7.57 -5.71
C ARG A 145 -11.67 6.88 -6.83
N GLU A 146 -12.89 7.34 -7.15
CA GLU A 146 -13.67 6.79 -8.27
C GLU A 146 -12.86 6.87 -9.56
N ARG A 147 -12.33 8.06 -9.90
CA ARG A 147 -11.52 8.25 -11.10
C ARG A 147 -10.27 7.35 -11.10
N LEU A 148 -9.57 7.24 -9.97
CA LEU A 148 -8.38 6.38 -9.88
C LEU A 148 -8.74 4.90 -10.13
N ILE A 149 -9.84 4.43 -9.55
CA ILE A 149 -10.29 3.03 -9.76
C ILE A 149 -10.77 2.80 -11.19
N ASP A 150 -11.39 3.81 -11.82
CA ASP A 150 -11.74 3.77 -13.26
C ASP A 150 -10.46 3.69 -14.12
N ASP A 151 -9.42 4.49 -13.83
CA ASP A 151 -8.13 4.44 -14.53
C ASP A 151 -7.50 3.04 -14.40
N VAL A 152 -7.55 2.45 -13.19
CA VAL A 152 -7.09 1.07 -12.93
C VAL A 152 -7.89 0.05 -13.74
N TYR A 153 -9.23 0.11 -13.66
CA TYR A 153 -10.09 -0.81 -14.39
C TYR A 153 -9.84 -0.75 -15.90
N ASN A 154 -9.77 0.46 -16.45
CA ASN A 154 -9.55 0.65 -17.89
C ASN A 154 -8.17 0.15 -18.33
N GLY A 155 -7.13 0.34 -17.52
CA GLY A 155 -5.76 -0.09 -17.82
C GLY A 155 -5.49 -1.59 -17.65
N LEU A 156 -6.34 -2.30 -16.91
CA LEU A 156 -6.25 -3.75 -16.75
C LEU A 156 -6.68 -4.48 -18.02
N ASN A 157 -5.94 -5.53 -18.36
CA ASN A 157 -6.32 -6.49 -19.39
C ASN A 157 -7.52 -7.33 -18.94
N PRO A 158 -8.25 -7.98 -19.87
CA PRO A 158 -9.25 -8.99 -19.51
C PRO A 158 -8.67 -10.05 -18.58
N ARG A 159 -9.38 -10.40 -17.50
CA ARG A 159 -8.94 -11.30 -16.44
C ARG A 159 -7.76 -10.78 -15.62
N GLY A 160 -7.39 -9.52 -15.77
CA GLY A 160 -6.44 -8.86 -14.87
C GLY A 160 -7.06 -8.58 -13.50
N ALA A 161 -6.23 -8.37 -12.48
CA ALA A 161 -6.68 -8.18 -11.12
C ALA A 161 -6.11 -6.91 -10.46
N LEU A 162 -6.95 -6.27 -9.65
CA LEU A 162 -6.53 -5.27 -8.66
C LEU A 162 -6.40 -5.95 -7.31
N ILE A 163 -5.26 -5.78 -6.65
CA ILE A 163 -5.03 -6.19 -5.26
C ILE A 163 -4.98 -4.92 -4.40
N LEU A 164 -5.94 -4.78 -3.50
CA LEU A 164 -6.12 -3.62 -2.65
C LEU A 164 -5.93 -4.03 -1.18
N ILE A 165 -4.98 -3.43 -0.47
CA ILE A 165 -4.82 -3.58 0.98
C ILE A 165 -5.00 -2.21 1.62
N GLU A 166 -5.93 -2.11 2.59
CA GLU A 166 -6.29 -0.85 3.22
C GLU A 166 -6.55 -0.98 4.72
N LYS A 167 -6.30 0.11 5.43
CA LYS A 167 -6.91 0.32 6.72
C LYS A 167 -8.37 0.69 6.50
N VAL A 168 -9.28 0.10 7.28
CA VAL A 168 -10.73 0.30 7.14
C VAL A 168 -11.36 0.71 8.46
N LEU A 169 -12.49 1.40 8.37
CA LEU A 169 -13.34 1.70 9.52
C LEU A 169 -14.14 0.45 9.93
N GLY A 170 -14.47 0.35 11.21
CA GLY A 170 -15.48 -0.60 11.69
C GLY A 170 -16.89 -0.22 11.17
N GLU A 171 -17.76 -1.20 10.99
CA GLU A 171 -19.10 -0.97 10.46
C GLU A 171 -19.96 -0.10 11.40
N ASP A 172 -19.79 -0.26 12.71
CA ASP A 172 -20.43 0.57 13.72
C ASP A 172 -19.42 1.19 14.70
N SER A 173 -19.89 2.13 15.51
CA SER A 173 -19.03 2.90 16.44
C SER A 173 -18.42 2.05 17.55
N LEU A 174 -19.08 0.97 17.99
CA LEU A 174 -18.56 0.08 19.02
C LEU A 174 -17.37 -0.71 18.50
N PHE A 175 -17.54 -1.40 17.37
CA PHE A 175 -16.46 -2.19 16.77
C PHE A 175 -15.32 -1.30 16.27
N ASN A 176 -15.64 -0.12 15.72
CA ASN A 176 -14.60 0.81 15.28
C ASN A 176 -13.68 1.22 16.46
N ARG A 177 -14.25 1.54 17.62
CA ARG A 177 -13.47 1.85 18.83
C ARG A 177 -12.63 0.68 19.31
N LEU A 178 -13.24 -0.52 19.43
CA LEU A 178 -12.51 -1.72 19.86
C LEU A 178 -11.36 -2.07 18.91
N PHE A 179 -11.55 -1.94 17.59
CA PHE A 179 -10.52 -2.23 16.61
C PHE A 179 -9.36 -1.21 16.68
N ILE A 180 -9.65 0.05 16.97
CA ILE A 180 -8.63 1.07 17.21
C ILE A 180 -7.84 0.72 18.49
N ASP A 181 -8.49 0.32 19.57
CA ASP A 181 -7.84 -0.05 20.82
C ASP A 181 -6.92 -1.26 20.63
N TYR A 182 -7.39 -2.31 19.95
CA TYR A 182 -6.55 -3.50 19.62
C TYR A 182 -5.38 -3.15 18.71
N TYR A 183 -5.57 -2.21 17.79
CA TYR A 183 -4.48 -1.73 16.94
C TYR A 183 -3.42 -0.96 17.73
N TYR A 184 -3.81 -0.13 18.69
CA TYR A 184 -2.86 0.55 19.57
C TYR A 184 -2.13 -0.43 20.49
N GLU A 185 -2.82 -1.45 21.00
CA GLU A 185 -2.19 -2.53 21.76
C GLU A 185 -1.13 -3.28 20.92
N MET A 186 -1.42 -3.56 19.66
CA MET A 186 -0.43 -4.16 18.76
C MET A 186 0.81 -3.25 18.63
N LYS A 187 0.64 -1.95 18.42
CA LYS A 187 1.76 -0.99 18.32
C LYS A 187 2.60 -0.95 19.59
N ARG A 188 1.96 -0.97 20.78
CA ARG A 188 2.67 -1.06 22.08
C ARG A 188 3.52 -2.32 22.17
N ARG A 189 2.95 -3.47 21.82
CA ARG A 189 3.69 -4.74 21.78
C ARG A 189 4.86 -4.72 20.82
N HIS A 190 4.78 -3.92 19.76
CA HIS A 190 5.87 -3.70 18.80
C HIS A 190 6.83 -2.56 19.21
N GLY A 191 6.74 -2.06 20.45
CA GLY A 191 7.71 -1.16 21.05
C GLY A 191 7.47 0.33 20.80
N TYR A 192 6.29 0.75 20.34
CA TYR A 192 5.91 2.16 20.31
C TYR A 192 5.38 2.63 21.66
N SER A 193 5.83 3.80 22.13
CA SER A 193 5.29 4.48 23.29
C SER A 193 3.93 5.12 22.99
N GLU A 194 3.20 5.48 24.06
CA GLU A 194 1.92 6.22 23.94
C GLU A 194 2.09 7.55 23.18
N MET A 195 3.20 8.24 23.45
CA MET A 195 3.50 9.52 22.80
C MET A 195 3.73 9.33 21.30
N GLU A 196 4.52 8.33 20.89
CA GLU A 196 4.73 8.02 19.47
C GLU A 196 3.42 7.66 18.75
N ILE A 197 2.55 6.87 19.41
CA ILE A 197 1.24 6.51 18.89
C ILE A 197 0.36 7.74 18.74
N SER A 198 0.33 8.62 19.75
CA SER A 198 -0.48 9.84 19.74
C SER A 198 -0.01 10.82 18.67
N GLN A 199 1.29 11.13 18.61
CA GLN A 199 1.84 12.07 17.64
C GLN A 199 1.66 11.56 16.20
N LYS A 200 1.89 10.25 15.95
CA LYS A 200 1.67 9.67 14.63
C LYS A 200 0.19 9.68 14.23
N ARG A 201 -0.73 9.48 15.18
CA ARG A 201 -2.18 9.60 14.93
C ARG A 201 -2.54 11.03 14.50
N GLU A 202 -2.05 12.04 15.23
CA GLU A 202 -2.26 13.45 14.91
C GLU A 202 -1.72 13.79 13.51
N ALA A 203 -0.49 13.37 13.20
CA ALA A 203 0.11 13.58 11.88
C ALA A 203 -0.72 12.97 10.73
N LEU A 204 -1.43 11.87 10.97
CA LEU A 204 -2.22 11.15 9.96
C LEU A 204 -3.69 11.59 9.90
N GLU A 205 -4.18 12.41 10.82
CA GLU A 205 -5.61 12.71 10.97
C GLU A 205 -6.26 13.27 9.70
N ASN A 206 -5.57 14.18 9.00
CA ASN A 206 -6.05 14.77 7.75
C ASN A 206 -5.44 14.17 6.48
N VAL A 207 -4.56 13.19 6.63
CA VAL A 207 -3.78 12.61 5.53
C VAL A 207 -4.29 11.22 5.16
N LEU A 208 -4.61 10.40 6.17
CA LEU A 208 -5.10 9.04 6.01
C LEU A 208 -6.61 9.00 6.27
N ILE A 209 -7.40 8.78 5.22
CA ILE A 209 -8.89 8.75 5.27
C ILE A 209 -9.36 7.35 4.91
N PRO A 210 -9.59 6.46 5.89
CA PRO A 210 -10.05 5.10 5.60
C PRO A 210 -11.54 5.10 5.24
N TYR A 211 -11.91 4.20 4.32
CA TYR A 211 -13.29 3.84 4.04
C TYR A 211 -13.71 2.62 4.88
N LYS A 212 -15.00 2.32 4.95
CA LYS A 212 -15.49 1.01 5.39
C LYS A 212 -15.19 -0.05 4.34
N LEU A 213 -15.16 -1.30 4.75
CA LEU A 213 -14.96 -2.41 3.82
C LEU A 213 -16.04 -2.43 2.72
N LEU A 214 -17.30 -2.19 3.07
CA LEU A 214 -18.40 -2.14 2.11
C LEU A 214 -18.26 -0.99 1.11
N GLU A 215 -17.83 0.20 1.55
CA GLU A 215 -17.60 1.35 0.67
C GLU A 215 -16.49 1.03 -0.36
N ASN A 216 -15.39 0.40 0.06
CA ASN A 216 -14.36 -0.04 -0.87
C ASN A 216 -14.87 -1.08 -1.87
N ARG A 217 -15.67 -2.04 -1.40
CA ARG A 217 -16.28 -3.06 -2.27
C ARG A 217 -17.24 -2.44 -3.29
N GLU A 218 -18.10 -1.52 -2.86
CA GLU A 218 -19.03 -0.81 -3.74
C GLU A 218 -18.29 0.03 -4.78
N LEU A 219 -17.22 0.73 -4.39
CA LEU A 219 -16.35 1.48 -5.30
C LEU A 219 -15.79 0.58 -6.43
N LEU A 220 -15.31 -0.62 -6.09
CA LEU A 220 -14.78 -1.56 -7.06
C LEU A 220 -15.86 -2.13 -7.98
N LEU A 221 -17.02 -2.50 -7.44
CA LEU A 221 -18.14 -2.99 -8.24
C LEU A 221 -18.68 -1.90 -9.18
N ALA A 222 -18.76 -0.66 -8.72
CA ALA A 222 -19.21 0.48 -9.53
C ALA A 222 -18.29 0.75 -10.72
N ALA A 223 -16.97 0.54 -10.59
CA ALA A 223 -16.01 0.66 -11.69
C ALA A 223 -16.10 -0.48 -12.73
N GLY A 224 -16.85 -1.57 -12.42
CA GLY A 224 -17.09 -2.66 -13.37
C GLY A 224 -16.38 -3.98 -13.07
N PHE A 225 -15.65 -4.10 -11.95
CA PHE A 225 -15.04 -5.38 -11.57
C PHE A 225 -16.09 -6.47 -11.40
N SER A 226 -15.88 -7.62 -12.06
CA SER A 226 -16.86 -8.72 -12.10
C SER A 226 -16.86 -9.58 -10.85
N SER A 227 -15.72 -9.69 -10.17
CA SER A 227 -15.54 -10.47 -8.95
C SER A 227 -14.75 -9.65 -7.95
N VAL A 228 -15.27 -9.54 -6.73
CA VAL A 228 -14.63 -8.80 -5.62
C VAL A 228 -14.73 -9.64 -4.36
N ASP A 229 -13.60 -10.05 -3.79
CA ASP A 229 -13.57 -10.85 -2.56
C ASP A 229 -12.51 -10.35 -1.58
N VAL A 230 -12.66 -10.72 -0.29
CA VAL A 230 -11.77 -10.36 0.80
C VAL A 230 -10.87 -11.55 1.10
N PHE A 231 -9.55 -11.41 0.87
CA PHE A 231 -8.58 -12.45 1.15
C PHE A 231 -7.88 -12.32 2.50
N PHE A 232 -7.91 -11.11 3.08
CA PHE A 232 -7.30 -10.84 4.39
C PHE A 232 -8.20 -9.90 5.21
N LYS A 233 -8.35 -10.18 6.50
CA LYS A 233 -9.03 -9.30 7.45
C LYS A 233 -8.37 -9.41 8.83
N TRP A 234 -7.91 -8.27 9.35
CA TRP A 234 -7.49 -8.13 10.74
C TRP A 234 -8.06 -6.82 11.30
N TYR A 235 -9.05 -6.92 12.18
CA TYR A 235 -9.75 -5.77 12.78
C TYR A 235 -10.00 -4.63 11.78
N ASN A 236 -9.16 -3.58 11.81
CA ASN A 236 -9.26 -2.41 10.95
C ASN A 236 -8.29 -2.43 9.76
N PHE A 237 -7.87 -3.59 9.29
CA PHE A 237 -7.12 -3.79 8.04
C PHE A 237 -7.81 -4.86 7.20
N CYS A 238 -7.83 -4.66 5.90
CA CYS A 238 -8.34 -5.66 4.98
C CYS A 238 -7.51 -5.73 3.70
N GLY A 239 -7.52 -6.91 3.07
CA GLY A 239 -7.04 -7.14 1.72
C GLY A 239 -8.20 -7.59 0.85
N ILE A 240 -8.37 -6.96 -0.30
CA ILE A 240 -9.42 -7.20 -1.27
C ILE A 240 -8.76 -7.52 -2.61
N ILE A 241 -9.28 -8.52 -3.31
CA ILE A 241 -8.96 -8.78 -4.72
C ILE A 241 -10.18 -8.47 -5.57
N ALA A 242 -9.95 -7.80 -6.71
CA ALA A 242 -11.00 -7.52 -7.68
C ALA A 242 -10.54 -7.90 -9.08
N VAL A 243 -11.36 -8.66 -9.82
CA VAL A 243 -11.03 -9.19 -11.16
C VAL A 243 -11.90 -8.52 -12.21
N LYS A 244 -11.27 -8.09 -13.33
CA LYS A 244 -11.91 -7.50 -14.51
C LYS A 244 -12.60 -8.53 -15.37
#